data_172dbd02196b900992cc0c16f578e350
#
_entry.id   172dbd02196b900992cc0c16f578e350
#
_cell.length_a   1.000
_cell.length_b   1.000
_cell.length_c   1.000
_cell.angle_alpha   90.00
_cell.angle_beta   90.00
_cell.angle_gamma   90.00
#
_symmetry.space_group_name_H-M   'P 1'
#
loop_
_entity.id
_entity.type
_entity.pdbx_description
1 polymer ?
#
loop_
_entity_poly.entity_id
_entity_poly.type
_entity_poly.pdbx_seq_one_letter_code
_entity_poly.pdbx_strand_id
1 'polypeptide(L)'
;MVQLEILSGKTAGTKWSARRFPVRIGRAAQSDLQIEEHGVWDDHFELSLNPAEGFIAEVQSHALMLVNGGQTERAVLKNGDLIELGGAKLRFWLTEAPQRNLMLREGFFWTVLVLVSLGQVALIYWLMQF
;
A
#
# COMPACT_ATOMS: atom_id res chain seq x y z
N MET A 1 -1.17 -3.66 1.92
CA MET A 1 -1.65 -2.86 0.76
C MET A 1 -0.44 -2.32 0.00
N VAL A 2 -0.48 -2.41 -1.30
CA VAL A 2 0.59 -1.91 -2.18
C VAL A 2 0.16 -0.58 -2.77
N GLN A 3 1.08 0.37 -2.82
CA GLN A 3 0.87 1.66 -3.46
C GLN A 3 1.90 1.86 -4.58
N LEU A 4 1.43 2.24 -5.75
CA LEU A 4 2.28 2.61 -6.88
C LEU A 4 2.18 4.13 -7.09
N GLU A 5 3.31 4.80 -6.96
CA GLU A 5 3.41 6.23 -7.22
C GLU A 5 3.90 6.47 -8.64
N ILE A 6 3.13 7.19 -9.43
CA ILE A 6 3.49 7.52 -10.81
C ILE A 6 4.40 8.75 -10.78
N LEU A 7 5.64 8.59 -11.27
CA LEU A 7 6.66 9.65 -11.19
C LEU A 7 6.81 10.44 -12.48
N SER A 8 6.24 9.96 -13.60
CA SER A 8 6.43 10.58 -14.90
C SER A 8 5.14 10.63 -15.70
N GLY A 9 5.10 11.49 -16.75
CA GLY A 9 3.99 11.61 -17.66
C GLY A 9 2.86 12.51 -17.17
N LYS A 10 1.70 12.40 -17.81
CA LYS A 10 0.51 13.25 -17.55
C LYS A 10 -0.08 13.03 -16.16
N THR A 11 0.12 11.84 -15.60
CA THR A 11 -0.40 11.44 -14.29
C THR A 11 0.66 11.44 -13.19
N ALA A 12 1.81 12.11 -13.42
CA ALA A 12 2.88 12.22 -12.43
C ALA A 12 2.37 12.77 -11.10
N GLY A 13 2.80 12.16 -10.01
CA GLY A 13 2.37 12.49 -8.66
C GLY A 13 1.13 11.74 -8.20
N THR A 14 0.45 11.00 -9.07
CA THR A 14 -0.69 10.18 -8.70
C THR A 14 -0.23 8.94 -7.96
N LYS A 15 -0.95 8.59 -6.89
CA LYS A 15 -0.73 7.38 -6.11
C LYS A 15 -1.89 6.44 -6.32
N TRP A 16 -1.60 5.21 -6.77
CA TRP A 16 -2.58 4.18 -7.02
C TRP A 16 -2.38 3.03 -6.04
N SER A 17 -3.45 2.57 -5.40
CA SER A 17 -3.38 1.54 -4.38
C SER A 17 -4.03 0.25 -4.85
N ALA A 18 -3.36 -0.89 -4.60
CA ALA A 18 -3.85 -2.21 -4.90
C ALA A 18 -4.11 -3.00 -3.62
N ARG A 19 -5.27 -3.65 -3.57
CA ARG A 19 -5.67 -4.53 -2.46
C ARG A 19 -5.82 -5.98 -2.87
N ARG A 20 -6.05 -6.23 -4.16
CA ARG A 20 -6.26 -7.57 -4.71
C ARG A 20 -5.16 -7.89 -5.70
N PHE A 21 -4.69 -9.10 -5.69
CA PHE A 21 -3.65 -9.60 -6.59
C PHE A 21 -4.14 -10.85 -7.32
N PRO A 22 -3.66 -11.09 -8.55
CA PRO A 22 -2.67 -10.31 -9.30
C PRO A 22 -3.21 -8.98 -9.85
N VAL A 23 -2.30 -8.02 -10.05
CA VAL A 23 -2.58 -6.71 -10.65
C VAL A 23 -1.89 -6.63 -12.01
N ARG A 24 -2.63 -6.25 -13.04
CA ARG A 24 -2.09 -6.04 -14.39
C ARG A 24 -1.85 -4.56 -14.63
N ILE A 25 -0.66 -4.24 -15.07
CA ILE A 25 -0.25 -2.88 -15.38
C ILE A 25 0.14 -2.81 -16.86
N GLY A 26 -0.43 -1.89 -17.59
CA GLY A 26 -0.17 -1.70 -19.00
C GLY A 26 -0.97 -0.57 -19.61
N ARG A 27 -0.92 -0.48 -20.94
CA ARG A 27 -1.61 0.58 -21.69
C ARG A 27 -3.07 0.27 -21.98
N ALA A 28 -3.44 -1.01 -21.97
CA ALA A 28 -4.81 -1.42 -22.29
C ALA A 28 -5.81 -0.91 -21.24
N ALA A 29 -7.01 -0.57 -21.68
CA ALA A 29 -8.09 -0.12 -20.80
C ALA A 29 -8.53 -1.23 -19.82
N GLN A 30 -8.28 -2.50 -20.13
CA GLN A 30 -8.58 -3.64 -19.28
C GLN A 30 -7.55 -3.83 -18.15
N SER A 31 -6.43 -3.12 -18.19
CA SER A 31 -5.41 -3.18 -17.13
C SER A 31 -5.97 -2.59 -15.84
N ASP A 32 -5.60 -3.17 -14.71
CA ASP A 32 -6.00 -2.65 -13.40
C ASP A 32 -5.43 -1.25 -13.15
N LEU A 33 -4.17 -1.04 -13.55
CA LEU A 33 -3.57 0.28 -13.64
C LEU A 33 -3.23 0.56 -15.11
N GLN A 34 -3.92 1.52 -15.70
CA GLN A 34 -3.68 1.92 -17.08
C GLN A 34 -2.63 3.04 -17.14
N ILE A 35 -1.59 2.83 -17.93
CA ILE A 35 -0.51 3.81 -18.15
C ILE A 35 -0.38 4.06 -19.65
N GLU A 36 -0.78 5.24 -20.09
CA GLU A 36 -0.75 5.67 -21.50
C GLU A 36 0.52 6.44 -21.83
N GLU A 37 1.69 5.88 -21.51
CA GLU A 37 2.98 6.48 -21.81
C GLU A 37 3.65 5.79 -22.99
N HIS A 38 4.57 6.55 -23.64
CA HIS A 38 5.34 5.98 -24.76
C HIS A 38 6.21 4.81 -24.32
N GLY A 39 6.17 3.73 -25.07
CA GLY A 39 6.92 2.52 -24.79
C GLY A 39 6.27 1.56 -23.80
N VAL A 40 5.09 1.87 -23.29
CA VAL A 40 4.31 0.94 -22.45
C VAL A 40 3.44 0.07 -23.35
N TRP A 41 3.53 -1.24 -23.18
CA TRP A 41 2.73 -2.21 -23.92
C TRP A 41 1.35 -2.37 -23.29
N ASP A 42 0.40 -2.90 -24.05
CA ASP A 42 -0.97 -3.14 -23.58
C ASP A 42 -1.00 -4.00 -22.32
N ASP A 43 -0.29 -5.12 -22.31
CA ASP A 43 0.03 -5.93 -21.14
C ASP A 43 1.53 -5.84 -20.87
N HIS A 44 1.94 -4.95 -19.99
CA HIS A 44 3.36 -4.73 -19.77
C HIS A 44 3.93 -5.61 -18.66
N PHE A 45 3.36 -5.58 -17.48
CA PHE A 45 3.75 -6.47 -16.40
C PHE A 45 2.59 -6.79 -15.45
N GLU A 46 2.76 -7.86 -14.70
CA GLU A 46 1.83 -8.31 -13.68
C GLU A 46 2.53 -8.26 -12.31
N LEU A 47 1.83 -7.69 -11.34
CA LEU A 47 2.27 -7.65 -9.96
C LEU A 47 1.47 -8.69 -9.18
N SER A 48 2.17 -9.68 -8.62
CA SER A 48 1.54 -10.76 -7.86
C SER A 48 2.10 -10.84 -6.44
N LEU A 49 1.34 -11.43 -5.56
CA LEU A 49 1.77 -11.70 -4.19
C LEU A 49 2.04 -13.19 -4.03
N ASN A 50 3.29 -13.53 -3.73
CA ASN A 50 3.70 -14.88 -3.37
C ASN A 50 3.96 -14.92 -1.86
N PRO A 51 3.28 -15.81 -1.10
CA PRO A 51 3.46 -15.88 0.35
C PRO A 51 4.89 -16.19 0.80
N ALA A 52 5.66 -16.90 -0.04
CA ALA A 52 7.04 -17.28 0.27
C ALA A 52 8.07 -16.21 -0.11
N GLU A 53 7.86 -15.51 -1.24
CA GLU A 53 8.83 -14.56 -1.81
C GLU A 53 8.45 -13.09 -1.62
N GLY A 54 7.16 -12.79 -1.47
CA GLY A 54 6.64 -11.44 -1.36
C GLY A 54 5.98 -10.95 -2.65
N PHE A 55 6.14 -9.67 -2.95
CA PHE A 55 5.57 -9.07 -4.16
C PHE A 55 6.50 -9.26 -5.35
N ILE A 56 5.96 -9.81 -6.42
CA ILE A 56 6.73 -10.15 -7.62
C ILE A 56 6.18 -9.38 -8.81
N ALA A 57 7.05 -8.66 -9.50
CA ALA A 57 6.75 -8.06 -10.80
C ALA A 57 7.31 -8.95 -11.91
N GLU A 58 6.46 -9.35 -12.84
CA GLU A 58 6.83 -10.20 -13.96
C GLU A 58 6.33 -9.60 -15.27
N VAL A 59 7.24 -9.42 -16.23
CA VAL A 59 6.87 -8.86 -17.55
C VAL A 59 6.05 -9.85 -18.36
N GLN A 60 5.17 -9.30 -19.18
CA GLN A 60 4.36 -10.05 -20.13
C GLN A 60 4.85 -9.80 -21.56
N SER A 61 4.77 -10.82 -22.41
CA SER A 61 4.97 -10.69 -23.88
C SER A 61 6.26 -9.98 -24.31
N HIS A 62 7.40 -10.29 -23.68
CA HIS A 62 8.71 -9.70 -23.99
C HIS A 62 8.84 -8.19 -23.78
N ALA A 63 7.98 -7.59 -22.99
CA ALA A 63 8.09 -6.18 -22.62
C ALA A 63 9.37 -5.92 -21.82
N LEU A 64 9.89 -4.71 -21.91
CA LEU A 64 11.06 -4.30 -21.15
C LEU A 64 10.69 -3.66 -19.84
N MET A 65 11.28 -4.12 -18.76
CA MET A 65 11.13 -3.56 -17.43
C MET A 65 12.50 -3.35 -16.79
N LEU A 66 12.70 -2.19 -16.18
CA LEU A 66 13.87 -1.89 -15.38
C LEU A 66 13.44 -1.74 -13.92
N VAL A 67 14.14 -2.43 -13.03
CA VAL A 67 13.96 -2.26 -11.59
C VAL A 67 15.26 -1.73 -11.01
N ASN A 68 15.22 -0.52 -10.45
CA ASN A 68 16.38 0.20 -9.91
C ASN A 68 17.52 0.33 -10.95
N GLY A 69 17.17 0.56 -12.22
CA GLY A 69 18.11 0.69 -13.32
C GLY A 69 18.61 -0.62 -13.93
N GLY A 70 18.23 -1.76 -13.40
CA GLY A 70 18.60 -3.08 -13.93
C GLY A 70 17.46 -3.72 -14.72
N GLN A 71 17.75 -4.12 -15.98
CA GLN A 71 16.77 -4.82 -16.79
C GLN A 71 16.48 -6.21 -16.22
N THR A 72 15.19 -6.53 -16.05
CA THR A 72 14.76 -7.82 -15.53
C THR A 72 13.42 -8.23 -16.13
N GLU A 73 13.19 -9.52 -16.21
CA GLU A 73 11.89 -10.10 -16.60
C GLU A 73 11.03 -10.43 -15.39
N ARG A 74 11.66 -10.68 -14.24
CA ARG A 74 11.01 -11.01 -12.98
C ARG A 74 11.83 -10.46 -11.83
N ALA A 75 11.18 -9.74 -10.94
CA ALA A 75 11.83 -9.16 -9.76
C ALA A 75 10.95 -9.26 -8.52
N VAL A 76 11.56 -9.58 -7.39
CA VAL A 76 10.93 -9.44 -6.09
C VAL A 76 11.08 -7.99 -5.66
N LEU A 77 9.96 -7.30 -5.45
CA LEU A 77 9.95 -5.87 -5.15
C LEU A 77 10.12 -5.61 -3.66
N LYS A 78 10.88 -4.58 -3.37
CA LYS A 78 11.09 -4.05 -2.02
C LYS A 78 10.50 -2.65 -1.91
N ASN A 79 10.20 -2.24 -0.70
CA ASN A 79 9.68 -0.90 -0.45
C ASN A 79 10.63 0.19 -0.99
N GLY A 80 10.10 1.05 -1.84
CA GLY A 80 10.87 2.13 -2.47
C GLY A 80 11.52 1.77 -3.81
N ASP A 81 11.33 0.56 -4.34
CA ASP A 81 11.88 0.17 -5.63
C ASP A 81 11.30 1.00 -6.76
N LEU A 82 12.17 1.41 -7.69
CA LEU A 82 11.82 2.17 -8.88
C LEU A 82 11.64 1.22 -10.06
N ILE A 83 10.46 1.24 -10.65
CA ILE A 83 10.11 0.44 -11.83
C ILE A 83 10.00 1.36 -13.04
N GLU A 84 10.74 1.06 -14.09
CA GLU A 84 10.70 1.80 -15.35
C GLU A 84 10.09 0.95 -16.47
N LEU A 85 9.08 1.49 -17.13
CA LEU A 85 8.35 0.86 -18.24
C LEU A 85 8.35 1.81 -19.42
N GLY A 86 9.31 1.68 -20.35
CA GLY A 86 9.43 2.64 -21.44
C GLY A 86 9.63 4.06 -20.90
N GLY A 87 8.74 4.98 -21.23
CA GLY A 87 8.77 6.36 -20.72
C GLY A 87 8.14 6.54 -19.33
N ALA A 88 7.51 5.50 -18.77
CA ALA A 88 6.85 5.59 -17.49
C ALA A 88 7.77 5.17 -16.34
N LYS A 89 7.69 5.88 -15.23
CA LYS A 89 8.41 5.56 -13.99
C LYS A 89 7.42 5.42 -12.85
N LEU A 90 7.52 4.31 -12.13
CA LEU A 90 6.66 3.99 -10.99
C LEU A 90 7.53 3.68 -9.78
N ARG A 91 7.12 4.13 -8.61
CA ARG A 91 7.75 3.75 -7.36
C ARG A 91 6.82 2.85 -6.56
N PHE A 92 7.37 1.73 -6.12
CA PHE A 92 6.66 0.74 -5.34
C PHE A 92 6.76 1.05 -3.85
N TRP A 93 5.60 1.15 -3.19
CA TRP A 93 5.52 1.35 -1.75
C TRP A 93 4.66 0.28 -1.10
N LEU A 94 5.14 -0.24 0.01
CA LEU A 94 4.32 -1.03 0.91
C LEU A 94 3.69 -0.10 1.93
N THR A 95 2.38 0.07 1.85
CA THR A 95 1.63 0.83 2.86
C THR A 95 1.02 -0.14 3.85
N GLU A 96 1.14 0.18 5.13
CA GLU A 96 0.42 -0.56 6.15
C GLU A 96 -1.08 -0.39 5.91
N ALA A 97 -1.84 -1.48 6.07
CA ALA A 97 -3.29 -1.38 6.06
C ALA A 97 -3.70 -0.30 7.07
N PRO A 98 -4.65 0.61 6.73
CA PRO A 98 -5.06 1.64 7.67
C PRO A 98 -5.46 0.98 8.97
N GLN A 99 -4.66 1.18 10.01
CA GLN A 99 -4.99 0.72 11.35
C GLN A 99 -6.30 1.37 11.73
N ARG A 100 -7.32 0.57 11.91
CA ARG A 100 -8.57 1.02 12.51
C ARG A 100 -8.20 1.70 13.82
N ASN A 101 -8.42 2.97 13.88
CA ASN A 101 -8.33 3.85 15.02
C ASN A 101 -8.14 3.16 16.39
N LEU A 102 -6.93 2.68 16.64
CA LEU A 102 -6.52 2.28 17.97
C LEU A 102 -6.65 3.44 18.95
N MET A 103 -6.56 4.69 18.46
CA MET A 103 -6.75 5.90 19.27
C MET A 103 -8.13 6.00 19.91
N LEU A 104 -9.22 5.63 19.21
CA LEU A 104 -10.56 5.61 19.78
C LEU A 104 -10.70 4.54 20.87
N ARG A 105 -10.04 3.41 20.70
CA ARG A 105 -10.08 2.32 21.65
C ARG A 105 -9.28 2.64 22.92
N GLU A 106 -8.13 3.28 22.78
CA GLU A 106 -7.33 3.78 23.91
C GLU A 106 -8.05 4.90 24.66
N GLY A 107 -8.62 5.87 23.95
CA GLY A 107 -9.41 6.93 24.56
C GLY A 107 -10.58 6.40 25.39
N PHE A 108 -11.30 5.41 24.87
CA PHE A 108 -12.39 4.76 25.60
C PHE A 108 -11.90 4.04 26.86
N PHE A 109 -10.79 3.32 26.76
CA PHE A 109 -10.18 2.61 27.89
C PHE A 109 -9.78 3.57 29.02
N TRP A 110 -9.12 4.68 28.69
CA TRP A 110 -8.75 5.69 29.67
C TRP A 110 -9.96 6.36 30.31
N THR A 111 -11.02 6.63 29.56
CA THR A 111 -12.27 7.19 30.07
C THR A 111 -12.91 6.25 31.07
N VAL A 112 -12.96 4.96 30.79
CA VAL A 112 -13.51 3.94 31.71
C VAL A 112 -12.67 3.87 32.99
N LEU A 113 -11.35 3.90 32.90
CA LEU A 113 -10.46 3.91 34.06
C LEU A 113 -10.71 5.11 34.98
N VAL A 114 -10.85 6.30 34.41
CA VAL A 114 -11.13 7.53 35.17
C VAL A 114 -12.48 7.42 35.87
N LEU A 115 -13.51 6.95 35.19
CA LEU A 115 -14.86 6.78 35.78
C LEU A 115 -14.87 5.76 36.93
N VAL A 116 -14.16 4.65 36.78
CA VAL A 116 -14.04 3.63 37.84
C VAL A 116 -13.31 4.20 39.05
N SER A 117 -12.22 4.96 38.84
CA SER A 117 -11.45 5.59 39.93
C SER A 117 -12.27 6.63 40.69
N LEU A 118 -13.04 7.46 39.98
CA LEU A 118 -13.95 8.43 40.60
C LEU A 118 -15.05 7.77 41.42
N GLY A 119 -15.61 6.68 40.90
CA GLY A 119 -16.62 5.87 41.57
C GLY A 119 -16.09 5.27 42.87
N GLN A 120 -14.87 4.77 42.88
CA GLN A 120 -14.20 4.24 44.08
C GLN A 120 -13.99 5.33 45.14
N VAL A 121 -13.52 6.51 44.75
CA VAL A 121 -13.31 7.65 45.69
C VAL A 121 -14.66 8.09 46.27
N ALA A 122 -15.68 8.21 45.48
CA ALA A 122 -17.02 8.55 45.93
C ALA A 122 -17.59 7.54 46.94
N LEU A 123 -17.39 6.24 46.65
CA LEU A 123 -17.82 5.16 47.54
C LEU A 123 -17.09 5.20 48.88
N ILE A 124 -15.80 5.40 48.92
CA ILE A 124 -14.98 5.51 50.11
C ILE A 124 -15.43 6.73 50.94
N TYR A 125 -15.64 7.88 50.29
CA TYR A 125 -16.11 9.08 50.94
C TYR A 125 -17.48 8.85 51.58
N TRP A 126 -18.40 8.19 50.87
CA TRP A 126 -19.73 7.88 51.42
C TRP A 126 -19.65 6.94 52.61
N LEU A 127 -18.81 5.91 52.58
CA LEU A 127 -18.59 4.99 53.69
C LEU A 127 -17.96 5.66 54.92
N MET A 128 -17.10 6.66 54.69
CA MET A 128 -16.46 7.40 55.81
C MET A 128 -17.42 8.35 56.53
N GLN A 129 -18.52 8.72 55.91
CA GLN A 129 -19.55 9.55 56.56
C GLN A 129 -20.51 8.76 57.45
N PHE A 130 -20.49 7.45 57.31
CA PHE A 130 -21.23 6.55 58.17
C PHE A 130 -20.25 5.83 59.10
#